data_cfb720231928fe477e0d72baa5d5b8e2
#
_entry.id   cfb720231928fe477e0d72baa5d5b8e2
#
_cell.length_a   1.000
_cell.length_b   1.000
_cell.length_c   1.000
_cell.angle_alpha   90.00
_cell.angle_beta   90.00
_cell.angle_gamma   90.00
#
_symmetry.space_group_name_H-M   'P 1'
#
loop_
_entity.id
_entity.type
_entity.pdbx_description
1 polymer ?
#
loop_
_entity_poly.entity_id
_entity_poly.type
_entity_poly.pdbx_seq_one_letter_code
_entity_poly.pdbx_strand_id
1 'polypeptide(L)'
;MEAHVKYVPMRMNVSTGPVTAGLRPLSARSVVLSMLLAVHPPELPVKDLIRLVEPFGVGGSTLRAALSRMVAAGDLWRTDAVYGLSDRLLARQRRQDDAVHPRTRAWDGDWEMVVITATGRGAAERAELRTRLTALRLAELREGVWLRPANLDRPLPDGLHRVAVTYTARPDEPAHDLVARLWPLSAWASTAQTLLTTASDAPSPADRLTAFAAIVRHLLGDPVLPPALLPPTWPGSELRTAYAEYQREVVASVGVEGRVRGC
;
A
#
# COMPACT_ATOMS: atom_id res chain seq x y z
N MET A 1 -11.81 42.06 14.09
CA MET A 1 -12.63 40.93 14.61
C MET A 1 -12.13 39.66 13.91
N GLU A 2 -11.06 39.07 14.44
CA GLU A 2 -10.41 37.92 13.85
C GLU A 2 -11.21 36.67 14.20
N ALA A 3 -11.77 36.04 13.17
CA ALA A 3 -12.42 34.73 13.32
C ALA A 3 -11.37 33.64 13.39
N HIS A 4 -11.04 33.20 14.61
CA HIS A 4 -10.24 32.01 14.86
C HIS A 4 -11.03 30.78 14.39
N VAL A 5 -10.77 30.32 13.17
CA VAL A 5 -11.25 29.01 12.68
C VAL A 5 -10.52 27.94 13.47
N LYS A 6 -11.19 27.30 14.43
CA LYS A 6 -10.66 26.12 15.13
C LYS A 6 -10.53 24.97 14.14
N TYR A 7 -9.31 24.71 13.71
CA TYR A 7 -8.94 23.52 12.95
C TYR A 7 -9.01 22.30 13.88
N VAL A 8 -9.85 21.34 13.55
CA VAL A 8 -9.87 20.01 14.17
C VAL A 8 -9.05 19.09 13.28
N PRO A 9 -7.84 18.66 13.70
CA PRO A 9 -7.06 17.71 12.90
C PRO A 9 -7.82 16.40 12.82
N MET A 10 -8.15 16.00 11.60
CA MET A 10 -8.75 14.72 11.30
C MET A 10 -7.76 13.60 11.69
N ARG A 11 -8.11 12.83 12.71
CA ARG A 11 -7.39 11.62 13.05
C ARG A 11 -7.52 10.63 11.90
N MET A 12 -6.46 10.51 11.09
CA MET A 12 -6.27 9.29 10.33
C MET A 12 -6.20 8.17 11.35
N ASN A 13 -7.17 7.25 11.29
CA ASN A 13 -7.21 6.09 12.15
C ASN A 13 -6.14 5.08 11.66
N VAL A 14 -4.87 5.46 11.83
CA VAL A 14 -3.76 4.53 11.83
C VAL A 14 -3.93 3.78 13.12
N SER A 15 -4.42 2.55 13.06
CA SER A 15 -4.47 1.65 14.20
C SER A 15 -3.04 1.44 14.70
N THR A 16 -2.57 2.34 15.54
CA THR A 16 -1.34 2.25 16.33
C THR A 16 -1.61 1.38 17.55
N GLY A 17 -1.93 0.10 17.30
CA GLY A 17 -1.70 -0.91 18.33
C GLY A 17 -0.18 -1.13 18.42
N PRO A 18 0.37 -1.41 19.63
CA PRO A 18 1.78 -1.66 19.79
C PRO A 18 2.21 -2.83 18.90
N VAL A 19 3.18 -2.58 18.00
CA VAL A 19 3.68 -3.54 17.00
C VAL A 19 4.38 -4.76 17.65
N THR A 20 4.52 -4.76 18.97
CA THR A 20 5.28 -5.76 19.75
C THR A 20 4.43 -6.71 20.59
N ALA A 21 3.10 -6.63 20.57
CA ALA A 21 2.25 -7.57 21.30
C ALA A 21 2.01 -8.83 20.46
N GLY A 22 2.78 -9.91 20.72
CA GLY A 22 2.53 -11.30 20.32
C GLY A 22 2.01 -11.48 18.89
N LEU A 23 2.92 -11.50 17.91
CA LEU A 23 2.58 -11.79 16.51
C LEU A 23 1.85 -13.16 16.47
N ARG A 24 0.54 -13.14 16.18
CA ARG A 24 -0.23 -14.37 16.00
C ARG A 24 0.38 -15.17 14.84
N PRO A 25 0.50 -16.50 14.96
CA PRO A 25 0.92 -17.34 13.85
C PRO A 25 0.13 -16.98 12.59
N LEU A 26 0.82 -16.76 11.49
CA LEU A 26 0.18 -16.42 10.22
C LEU A 26 -0.71 -17.58 9.79
N SER A 27 -1.95 -17.30 9.42
CA SER A 27 -2.82 -18.32 8.84
C SER A 27 -2.24 -18.80 7.50
N ALA A 28 -2.47 -20.07 7.14
CA ALA A 28 -2.08 -20.61 5.83
C ALA A 28 -2.59 -19.70 4.67
N ARG A 29 -3.79 -19.12 4.81
CA ARG A 29 -4.33 -18.15 3.86
C ARG A 29 -3.44 -16.89 3.75
N SER A 30 -2.97 -16.36 4.87
CA SER A 30 -2.12 -15.16 4.88
C SER A 30 -0.77 -15.43 4.23
N VAL A 31 -0.17 -16.59 4.51
CA VAL A 31 1.10 -17.00 3.90
C VAL A 31 0.93 -17.15 2.38
N VAL A 32 -0.07 -17.91 1.92
CA VAL A 32 -0.36 -18.09 0.48
C VAL A 32 -0.57 -16.76 -0.23
N LEU A 33 -1.36 -15.86 0.35
CA LEU A 33 -1.59 -14.54 -0.24
C LEU A 33 -0.31 -13.71 -0.32
N SER A 34 0.53 -13.73 0.71
CA SER A 34 1.80 -13.00 0.70
C SER A 34 2.73 -13.52 -0.40
N MET A 35 2.79 -14.83 -0.62
CA MET A 35 3.59 -15.43 -1.68
C MET A 35 3.06 -15.04 -3.07
N LEU A 36 1.75 -15.22 -3.32
CA LEU A 36 1.15 -14.90 -4.62
C LEU A 36 1.19 -13.40 -4.94
N LEU A 37 1.09 -12.54 -3.93
CA LEU A 37 1.22 -11.09 -4.11
C LEU A 37 2.65 -10.63 -4.42
N ALA A 38 3.66 -11.44 -4.07
CA ALA A 38 5.07 -11.12 -4.29
C ALA A 38 5.60 -11.57 -5.66
N VAL A 39 4.94 -12.52 -6.34
CA VAL A 39 5.41 -13.08 -7.61
C VAL A 39 4.69 -12.48 -8.82
N HIS A 40 5.40 -12.41 -9.96
CA HIS A 40 4.88 -11.97 -11.24
C HIS A 40 5.28 -12.96 -12.34
N PRO A 41 4.32 -13.58 -13.05
CA PRO A 41 2.87 -13.47 -12.87
C PRO A 41 2.40 -14.02 -11.52
N PRO A 42 1.24 -13.52 -10.98
CA PRO A 42 0.76 -13.88 -9.63
C PRO A 42 0.05 -15.23 -9.60
N GLU A 43 0.76 -16.25 -10.03
CA GLU A 43 0.30 -17.62 -10.10
C GLU A 43 1.43 -18.61 -9.79
N LEU A 44 1.11 -19.68 -9.08
CA LEU A 44 2.08 -20.69 -8.67
C LEU A 44 1.48 -22.10 -8.76
N PRO A 45 2.29 -23.09 -9.21
CA PRO A 45 1.94 -24.49 -9.06
C PRO A 45 1.84 -24.89 -7.59
N VAL A 46 0.92 -25.80 -7.28
CA VAL A 46 0.72 -26.28 -5.90
C VAL A 46 2.00 -26.87 -5.28
N LYS A 47 2.86 -27.49 -6.08
CA LYS A 47 4.15 -28.03 -5.63
C LYS A 47 5.08 -26.93 -5.09
N ASP A 48 5.07 -25.77 -5.74
CA ASP A 48 5.88 -24.61 -5.31
C ASP A 48 5.26 -23.94 -4.09
N LEU A 49 3.92 -23.84 -4.02
CA LEU A 49 3.24 -23.38 -2.82
C LEU A 49 3.52 -24.26 -1.60
N ILE A 50 3.55 -25.60 -1.74
CA ILE A 50 3.89 -26.52 -0.65
C ILE A 50 5.29 -26.18 -0.11
N ARG A 51 6.29 -26.06 -0.98
CA ARG A 51 7.67 -25.73 -0.60
C ARG A 51 7.79 -24.36 0.06
N LEU A 52 7.08 -23.38 -0.48
CA LEU A 52 7.12 -22.00 0.02
C LEU A 52 6.48 -21.82 1.39
N VAL A 53 5.46 -22.61 1.74
CA VAL A 53 4.77 -22.46 3.01
C VAL A 53 5.36 -23.32 4.13
N GLU A 54 6.21 -24.30 3.79
CA GLU A 54 6.86 -25.21 4.74
C GLU A 54 7.65 -24.47 5.85
N PRO A 55 8.48 -23.43 5.53
CA PRO A 55 9.21 -22.67 6.56
C PRO A 55 8.31 -21.94 7.57
N PHE A 56 7.03 -21.81 7.27
CA PHE A 56 6.02 -21.16 8.12
C PHE A 56 5.19 -22.18 8.93
N GLY A 57 5.59 -23.47 8.94
CA GLY A 57 4.89 -24.52 9.66
C GLY A 57 3.53 -24.91 9.07
N VAL A 58 3.26 -24.58 7.81
CA VAL A 58 2.01 -24.92 7.13
C VAL A 58 2.16 -26.27 6.42
N GLY A 59 1.60 -27.33 7.01
CA GLY A 59 1.60 -28.66 6.41
C GLY A 59 0.75 -28.76 5.14
N GLY A 60 1.07 -29.74 4.28
CA GLY A 60 0.42 -29.89 2.96
C GLY A 60 -1.10 -30.11 3.01
N SER A 61 -1.64 -30.79 4.03
CA SER A 61 -3.09 -30.95 4.22
C SER A 61 -3.77 -29.62 4.57
N THR A 62 -3.17 -28.85 5.49
CA THR A 62 -3.63 -27.51 5.89
C THR A 62 -3.60 -26.54 4.70
N LEU A 63 -2.52 -26.60 3.90
CA LEU A 63 -2.42 -25.80 2.67
C LEU A 63 -3.53 -26.14 1.69
N ARG A 64 -3.75 -27.43 1.38
CA ARG A 64 -4.81 -27.84 0.43
C ARG A 64 -6.19 -27.39 0.88
N ALA A 65 -6.49 -27.52 2.18
CA ALA A 65 -7.75 -27.05 2.76
C ALA A 65 -7.88 -25.51 2.67
N ALA A 66 -6.76 -24.77 2.87
CA ALA A 66 -6.77 -23.32 2.70
C ALA A 66 -7.01 -22.92 1.24
N LEU A 67 -6.31 -23.54 0.28
CA LEU A 67 -6.45 -23.29 -1.15
C LEU A 67 -7.90 -23.55 -1.62
N SER A 68 -8.51 -24.67 -1.22
CA SER A 68 -9.91 -24.97 -1.54
C SER A 68 -10.86 -23.88 -1.05
N ARG A 69 -10.69 -23.43 0.22
CA ARG A 69 -11.52 -22.35 0.78
C ARG A 69 -11.30 -21.02 0.06
N MET A 70 -10.06 -20.71 -0.34
CA MET A 70 -9.74 -19.47 -1.06
C MET A 70 -10.33 -19.47 -2.47
N VAL A 71 -10.35 -20.60 -3.16
CA VAL A 71 -11.03 -20.73 -4.46
C VAL A 71 -12.53 -20.58 -4.30
N ALA A 72 -13.13 -21.27 -3.31
CA ALA A 72 -14.58 -21.16 -3.03
C ALA A 72 -15.01 -19.73 -2.63
N ALA A 73 -14.11 -18.96 -1.97
CA ALA A 73 -14.35 -17.56 -1.62
C ALA A 73 -14.08 -16.57 -2.77
N GLY A 74 -13.65 -17.03 -3.95
CA GLY A 74 -13.30 -16.17 -5.07
C GLY A 74 -12.04 -15.32 -4.85
N ASP A 75 -11.16 -15.73 -3.95
CA ASP A 75 -9.85 -15.12 -3.74
C ASP A 75 -8.84 -15.59 -4.79
N LEU A 76 -8.90 -16.87 -5.12
CA LEU A 76 -8.03 -17.50 -6.10
C LEU A 76 -8.86 -18.16 -7.21
N TRP A 77 -8.28 -18.22 -8.39
CA TRP A 77 -8.67 -19.18 -9.42
C TRP A 77 -7.74 -20.40 -9.38
N ARG A 78 -8.21 -21.51 -9.94
CA ARG A 78 -7.44 -22.73 -10.13
C ARG A 78 -7.62 -23.26 -11.55
N THR A 79 -6.51 -23.59 -12.20
CA THR A 79 -6.51 -24.37 -13.45
C THR A 79 -5.48 -25.48 -13.26
N ASP A 80 -5.92 -26.72 -13.39
CA ASP A 80 -5.11 -27.92 -13.09
C ASP A 80 -4.50 -27.88 -11.67
N ALA A 81 -3.18 -27.83 -11.61
CA ALA A 81 -2.40 -27.73 -10.37
C ALA A 81 -1.82 -26.33 -10.11
N VAL A 82 -2.25 -25.32 -10.86
CA VAL A 82 -1.83 -23.92 -10.72
C VAL A 82 -2.92 -23.11 -10.03
N TYR A 83 -2.50 -22.25 -9.10
CA TYR A 83 -3.37 -21.31 -8.39
C TYR A 83 -2.90 -19.88 -8.65
N GLY A 84 -3.82 -18.99 -8.98
CA GLY A 84 -3.52 -17.58 -9.22
C GLY A 84 -4.50 -16.64 -8.53
N LEU A 85 -4.11 -15.36 -8.42
CA LEU A 85 -4.93 -14.32 -7.81
C LEU A 85 -6.16 -14.01 -8.65
N SER A 86 -7.31 -13.82 -8.01
CA SER A 86 -8.51 -13.28 -8.68
C SER A 86 -8.33 -11.80 -9.05
N ASP A 87 -9.16 -11.28 -9.97
CA ASP A 87 -9.11 -9.87 -10.42
C ASP A 87 -9.10 -8.87 -9.25
N ARG A 88 -9.89 -9.15 -8.21
CA ARG A 88 -9.93 -8.34 -7.00
C ARG A 88 -8.57 -8.28 -6.31
N LEU A 89 -7.86 -9.39 -6.23
CA LEU A 89 -6.54 -9.46 -5.62
C LEU A 89 -5.43 -8.99 -6.56
N LEU A 90 -5.59 -9.09 -7.87
CA LEU A 90 -4.72 -8.43 -8.85
C LEU A 90 -4.76 -6.90 -8.68
N ALA A 91 -5.93 -6.32 -8.46
CA ALA A 91 -6.03 -4.90 -8.16
C ALA A 91 -5.31 -4.51 -6.84
N ARG A 92 -5.31 -5.42 -5.85
CA ARG A 92 -4.51 -5.25 -4.62
C ARG A 92 -3.02 -5.34 -4.90
N GLN A 93 -2.56 -6.30 -5.70
CA GLN A 93 -1.15 -6.44 -6.09
C GLN A 93 -0.66 -5.16 -6.77
N ARG A 94 -1.37 -4.67 -7.80
CA ARG A 94 -1.01 -3.42 -8.49
C ARG A 94 -0.84 -2.25 -7.53
N ARG A 95 -1.74 -2.09 -6.55
CA ARG A 95 -1.60 -1.03 -5.53
C ARG A 95 -0.36 -1.21 -4.66
N GLN A 96 0.02 -2.45 -4.34
CA GLN A 96 1.26 -2.73 -3.60
C GLN A 96 2.48 -2.42 -4.46
N ASP A 97 2.48 -2.82 -5.73
CA ASP A 97 3.56 -2.52 -6.67
C ASP A 97 3.74 -1.01 -6.86
N ASP A 98 2.65 -0.25 -7.01
CA ASP A 98 2.67 1.21 -7.09
C ASP A 98 3.13 1.88 -5.77
N ALA A 99 3.01 1.19 -4.64
CA ALA A 99 3.51 1.69 -3.37
C ALA A 99 5.01 1.43 -3.19
N VAL A 100 5.48 0.30 -3.69
CA VAL A 100 6.91 -0.09 -3.67
C VAL A 100 7.69 0.64 -4.78
N HIS A 101 7.10 0.76 -5.96
CA HIS A 101 7.70 1.38 -7.15
C HIS A 101 6.84 2.54 -7.67
N PRO A 102 6.68 3.64 -6.90
CA PRO A 102 5.85 4.75 -7.31
C PRO A 102 6.47 5.45 -8.53
N ARG A 103 5.63 5.70 -9.54
CA ARG A 103 6.05 6.49 -10.71
C ARG A 103 5.92 7.96 -10.38
N THR A 104 7.03 8.67 -10.44
CA THR A 104 7.10 10.09 -10.13
C THR A 104 7.74 10.88 -11.27
N ARG A 105 7.43 12.17 -11.33
CA ARG A 105 8.07 13.17 -12.21
C ARG A 105 8.68 14.30 -11.38
N ALA A 106 9.53 15.09 -11.99
CA ALA A 106 10.07 16.29 -11.36
C ALA A 106 8.90 17.22 -10.94
N TRP A 107 9.01 17.78 -9.75
CA TRP A 107 8.02 18.73 -9.23
C TRP A 107 8.55 20.17 -9.45
N ASP A 108 7.71 21.01 -10.04
CA ASP A 108 7.98 22.39 -10.44
C ASP A 108 7.24 23.43 -9.59
N GLY A 109 6.64 23.00 -8.48
CA GLY A 109 5.83 23.86 -7.60
C GLY A 109 4.33 23.73 -7.80
N ASP A 110 3.87 23.03 -8.82
CA ASP A 110 2.45 22.84 -9.09
C ASP A 110 1.83 21.78 -8.16
N TRP A 111 0.55 21.99 -7.88
CA TRP A 111 -0.30 21.12 -7.07
C TRP A 111 -1.47 20.61 -7.87
N GLU A 112 -1.78 19.35 -7.73
CA GLU A 112 -3.02 18.72 -8.16
C GLU A 112 -4.09 19.04 -7.12
N MET A 113 -5.16 19.74 -7.52
CA MET A 113 -6.29 20.08 -6.65
C MET A 113 -7.56 19.44 -7.18
N VAL A 114 -8.31 18.80 -6.29
CA VAL A 114 -9.60 18.16 -6.57
C VAL A 114 -10.66 18.82 -5.71
N VAL A 115 -11.66 19.40 -6.35
CA VAL A 115 -12.80 20.07 -5.69
C VAL A 115 -14.05 19.24 -5.93
N ILE A 116 -14.66 18.73 -4.85
CA ILE A 116 -15.91 17.98 -4.94
C ILE A 116 -17.07 18.92 -5.24
N THR A 117 -17.75 18.66 -6.34
CA THR A 117 -18.88 19.48 -6.82
C THR A 117 -20.23 18.76 -6.67
N ALA A 118 -20.21 17.44 -6.49
CA ALA A 118 -21.45 16.67 -6.31
C ALA A 118 -22.08 16.94 -4.94
N THR A 119 -23.35 17.31 -4.93
CA THR A 119 -24.18 17.60 -3.76
C THR A 119 -25.13 16.43 -3.44
N GLY A 120 -25.75 16.45 -2.25
CA GLY A 120 -26.82 15.50 -1.87
C GLY A 120 -26.35 14.08 -1.58
N ARG A 121 -25.05 13.83 -1.40
CA ARG A 121 -24.51 12.49 -1.13
C ARG A 121 -24.75 12.03 0.30
N GLY A 122 -25.11 10.76 0.44
CA GLY A 122 -25.22 10.07 1.73
C GLY A 122 -23.87 9.95 2.44
N ALA A 123 -23.90 9.66 3.75
CA ALA A 123 -22.69 9.51 4.55
C ALA A 123 -21.77 8.40 4.03
N ALA A 124 -22.34 7.27 3.59
CA ALA A 124 -21.59 6.14 3.04
C ALA A 124 -20.85 6.50 1.74
N GLU A 125 -21.51 7.21 0.81
CA GLU A 125 -20.92 7.66 -0.44
C GLU A 125 -19.78 8.68 -0.22
N ARG A 126 -19.94 9.56 0.78
CA ARG A 126 -18.88 10.50 1.18
C ARG A 126 -17.67 9.76 1.74
N ALA A 127 -17.89 8.75 2.59
CA ALA A 127 -16.82 7.94 3.15
C ALA A 127 -16.08 7.13 2.07
N GLU A 128 -16.81 6.56 1.10
CA GLU A 128 -16.21 5.86 -0.04
C GLU A 128 -15.37 6.81 -0.90
N LEU A 129 -15.90 7.98 -1.26
CA LEU A 129 -15.17 8.98 -2.05
C LEU A 129 -13.90 9.42 -1.32
N ARG A 130 -13.98 9.69 -0.01
CA ARG A 130 -12.82 10.01 0.82
C ARG A 130 -11.76 8.90 0.77
N THR A 131 -12.17 7.65 0.92
CA THR A 131 -11.27 6.48 0.81
C THR A 131 -10.59 6.43 -0.56
N ARG A 132 -11.33 6.68 -1.64
CA ARG A 132 -10.79 6.71 -3.00
C ARG A 132 -9.79 7.84 -3.21
N LEU A 133 -10.08 9.06 -2.73
CA LEU A 133 -9.17 10.22 -2.85
C LEU A 133 -7.89 10.02 -2.02
N THR A 134 -8.02 9.46 -0.81
CA THR A 134 -6.85 9.09 0.01
C THR A 134 -6.00 8.01 -0.69
N ALA A 135 -6.62 7.03 -1.35
CA ALA A 135 -5.89 6.01 -2.13
C ALA A 135 -5.15 6.62 -3.33
N LEU A 136 -5.60 7.78 -3.84
CA LEU A 136 -4.90 8.59 -4.84
C LEU A 136 -3.80 9.48 -4.21
N ARG A 137 -3.51 9.31 -2.90
CA ARG A 137 -2.53 10.10 -2.14
C ARG A 137 -2.84 11.58 -2.05
N LEU A 138 -4.10 11.96 -2.27
CA LEU A 138 -4.61 13.29 -2.00
C LEU A 138 -4.87 13.45 -0.51
N ALA A 139 -4.61 14.64 0.02
CA ALA A 139 -4.97 15.03 1.38
C ALA A 139 -6.08 16.07 1.38
N GLU A 140 -6.99 15.97 2.33
CA GLU A 140 -8.11 16.90 2.46
C GLU A 140 -7.66 18.18 3.16
N LEU A 141 -7.68 19.30 2.44
CA LEU A 141 -7.38 20.62 2.99
C LEU A 141 -8.54 21.12 3.86
N ARG A 142 -9.74 20.94 3.35
CA ARG A 142 -11.03 21.23 4.00
C ARG A 142 -12.10 20.38 3.34
N GLU A 143 -13.29 20.32 3.92
CA GLU A 143 -14.39 19.56 3.34
C GLU A 143 -14.56 19.83 1.84
N GLY A 144 -14.45 18.80 1.03
CA GLY A 144 -14.61 18.86 -0.41
C GLY A 144 -13.41 19.39 -1.21
N VAL A 145 -12.31 19.81 -0.57
CA VAL A 145 -11.10 20.29 -1.26
C VAL A 145 -9.90 19.43 -0.90
N TRP A 146 -9.31 18.79 -1.90
CA TRP A 146 -8.22 17.83 -1.76
C TRP A 146 -7.03 18.29 -2.57
N LEU A 147 -5.83 18.13 -2.01
CA LEU A 147 -4.58 18.58 -2.62
C LEU A 147 -3.49 17.54 -2.52
N ARG A 148 -2.54 17.65 -3.45
CA ARG A 148 -1.20 17.06 -3.35
C ARG A 148 -0.24 17.78 -4.29
N PRO A 149 1.09 17.73 -4.08
CA PRO A 149 2.07 18.12 -5.09
C PRO A 149 1.87 17.30 -6.38
N ALA A 150 1.96 17.94 -7.55
CA ALA A 150 1.72 17.32 -8.85
C ALA A 150 2.94 16.52 -9.37
N ASN A 151 3.53 15.70 -8.49
CA ASN A 151 4.74 14.92 -8.79
C ASN A 151 4.48 13.44 -9.12
N LEU A 152 3.24 12.96 -9.08
CA LEU A 152 2.95 11.60 -9.50
C LEU A 152 2.72 11.52 -11.01
N ASP A 153 3.35 10.55 -11.64
CA ASP A 153 3.14 10.22 -13.05
C ASP A 153 2.04 9.13 -13.15
N ARG A 154 0.81 9.58 -13.02
CA ARG A 154 -0.39 8.74 -13.14
C ARG A 154 -1.59 9.53 -13.65
N PRO A 155 -2.51 8.92 -14.41
CA PRO A 155 -3.80 9.53 -14.71
C PRO A 155 -4.70 9.54 -13.46
N LEU A 156 -5.61 10.49 -13.40
CA LEU A 156 -6.74 10.42 -12.47
C LEU A 156 -7.79 9.43 -12.99
N PRO A 157 -8.53 8.74 -12.11
CA PRO A 157 -9.56 7.79 -12.53
C PRO A 157 -10.66 8.43 -13.37
N ASP A 158 -11.07 7.77 -14.45
CA ASP A 158 -12.07 8.26 -15.42
C ASP A 158 -13.40 8.66 -14.78
N GLY A 159 -13.82 8.08 -13.70
CA GLY A 159 -15.09 8.42 -13.05
C GLY A 159 -15.03 9.66 -12.13
N LEU A 160 -13.86 10.23 -11.89
CA LEU A 160 -13.71 11.34 -10.94
C LEU A 160 -14.41 12.62 -11.42
N HIS A 161 -14.38 12.91 -12.71
CA HIS A 161 -15.01 14.10 -13.32
C HIS A 161 -16.52 14.17 -13.10
N ARG A 162 -17.19 13.06 -12.77
CA ARG A 162 -18.63 13.04 -12.48
C ARG A 162 -18.98 13.66 -11.12
N VAL A 163 -18.01 13.78 -10.25
CA VAL A 163 -18.22 14.14 -8.84
C VAL A 163 -17.31 15.26 -8.38
N ALA A 164 -16.31 15.61 -9.18
CA ALA A 164 -15.30 16.61 -8.84
C ALA A 164 -14.77 17.32 -10.09
N VAL A 165 -14.26 18.51 -9.89
CA VAL A 165 -13.44 19.24 -10.86
C VAL A 165 -11.99 19.21 -10.39
N THR A 166 -11.07 19.06 -11.32
CA THR A 166 -9.63 19.03 -11.05
C THR A 166 -8.94 20.26 -11.60
N TYR A 167 -7.96 20.76 -10.87
CA TYR A 167 -7.18 21.93 -11.22
C TYR A 167 -5.70 21.67 -11.01
N THR A 168 -4.87 22.37 -11.76
CA THR A 168 -3.48 22.62 -11.36
C THR A 168 -3.46 23.96 -10.63
N ALA A 169 -2.87 24.00 -9.45
CA ALA A 169 -2.85 25.18 -8.58
C ALA A 169 -1.43 25.46 -8.07
N ARG A 170 -1.15 26.72 -7.79
CA ARG A 170 0.06 27.16 -7.06
C ARG A 170 -0.40 27.91 -5.82
N PRO A 171 -0.36 27.29 -4.63
CA PRO A 171 -0.68 27.96 -3.38
C PRO A 171 0.30 29.12 -3.11
N ASP A 172 -0.22 30.23 -2.56
CA ASP A 172 0.60 31.37 -2.14
C ASP A 172 1.36 31.11 -0.84
N GLU A 173 0.88 30.16 -0.03
CA GLU A 173 1.56 29.76 1.21
C GLU A 173 2.80 28.88 0.93
N PRO A 174 3.81 28.89 1.82
CA PRO A 174 4.98 28.05 1.67
C PRO A 174 4.61 26.55 1.61
N ALA A 175 5.14 25.83 0.60
CA ALA A 175 4.77 24.45 0.34
C ALA A 175 5.06 23.51 1.53
N HIS A 176 6.12 23.78 2.33
CA HIS A 176 6.44 22.99 3.53
C HIS A 176 5.37 23.13 4.62
N ASP A 177 4.80 24.35 4.80
CA ASP A 177 3.76 24.59 5.80
C ASP A 177 2.47 23.86 5.40
N LEU A 178 2.14 23.91 4.11
CA LEU A 178 0.99 23.17 3.56
C LEU A 178 1.17 21.65 3.72
N VAL A 179 2.37 21.12 3.44
CA VAL A 179 2.68 19.70 3.63
C VAL A 179 2.58 19.30 5.10
N ALA A 180 3.15 20.10 6.02
CA ALA A 180 3.12 19.79 7.46
C ALA A 180 1.69 19.76 8.01
N ARG A 181 0.79 20.56 7.43
CA ARG A 181 -0.65 20.58 7.78
C ARG A 181 -1.40 19.37 7.22
N LEU A 182 -1.04 18.93 6.01
CA LEU A 182 -1.78 17.90 5.28
C LEU A 182 -1.35 16.47 5.62
N TRP A 183 -0.06 16.24 5.99
CA TRP A 183 0.45 14.90 6.25
C TRP A 183 1.21 14.82 7.58
N PRO A 184 0.94 13.80 8.42
CA PRO A 184 1.67 13.59 9.67
C PRO A 184 3.02 12.88 9.40
N LEU A 185 3.97 13.57 8.70
CA LEU A 185 5.20 12.98 8.21
C LEU A 185 6.07 12.38 9.31
N SER A 186 6.17 13.05 10.48
CA SER A 186 6.98 12.56 11.61
C SER A 186 6.44 11.23 12.17
N ALA A 187 5.12 11.11 12.31
CA ALA A 187 4.49 9.88 12.77
C ALA A 187 4.68 8.73 11.77
N TRP A 188 4.55 9.04 10.47
CA TRP A 188 4.81 8.05 9.42
C TRP A 188 6.26 7.58 9.43
N ALA A 189 7.24 8.50 9.52
CA ALA A 189 8.66 8.19 9.57
C ALA A 189 9.04 7.34 10.80
N SER A 190 8.52 7.69 11.98
CA SER A 190 8.73 6.92 13.21
C SER A 190 8.23 5.47 13.08
N THR A 191 7.03 5.27 12.51
CA THR A 191 6.49 3.93 12.26
C THR A 191 7.35 3.17 11.24
N ALA A 192 7.79 3.82 10.17
CA ALA A 192 8.66 3.21 9.17
C ALA A 192 9.98 2.71 9.78
N GLN A 193 10.63 3.53 10.64
CA GLN A 193 11.85 3.15 11.32
C GLN A 193 11.65 1.94 12.25
N THR A 194 10.55 1.92 13.01
CA THR A 194 10.19 0.77 13.84
C THR A 194 10.01 -0.49 13.00
N LEU A 195 9.38 -0.39 11.83
CA LEU A 195 9.16 -1.53 10.93
C LEU A 195 10.48 -2.04 10.34
N LEU A 196 11.40 -1.16 9.97
CA LEU A 196 12.75 -1.55 9.48
C LEU A 196 13.49 -2.35 10.55
N THR A 197 13.56 -1.83 11.78
CA THR A 197 14.17 -2.53 12.91
C THR A 197 13.49 -3.88 13.17
N THR A 198 12.15 -3.93 13.20
CA THR A 198 11.40 -5.17 13.40
C THR A 198 11.69 -6.21 12.32
N ALA A 199 11.83 -5.79 11.06
CA ALA A 199 12.13 -6.70 9.95
C ALA A 199 13.58 -7.22 10.00
N SER A 200 14.53 -6.35 10.40
CA SER A 200 15.94 -6.73 10.59
C SER A 200 16.13 -7.72 11.73
N ASP A 201 15.44 -7.51 12.84
CA ASP A 201 15.60 -8.30 14.06
C ASP A 201 14.67 -9.52 14.12
N ALA A 202 13.92 -9.79 13.06
CA ALA A 202 12.93 -10.87 13.01
C ALA A 202 13.59 -12.26 13.23
N PRO A 203 13.24 -12.99 14.31
CA PRO A 203 13.93 -14.20 14.71
C PRO A 203 13.54 -15.43 13.85
N SER A 204 12.44 -15.37 13.14
CA SER A 204 11.95 -16.48 12.33
C SER A 204 11.43 -16.01 10.95
N PRO A 205 11.36 -16.92 9.95
CA PRO A 205 10.71 -16.60 8.67
C PRO A 205 9.28 -16.09 8.82
N ALA A 206 8.52 -16.59 9.78
CA ALA A 206 7.14 -16.16 10.04
C ALA A 206 7.06 -14.73 10.59
N ASP A 207 7.96 -14.37 11.50
CA ASP A 207 8.06 -13.02 12.03
C ASP A 207 8.50 -12.05 10.94
N ARG A 208 9.47 -12.44 10.13
CA ARG A 208 9.95 -11.67 8.99
C ARG A 208 8.85 -11.43 7.96
N LEU A 209 8.08 -12.45 7.57
CA LEU A 209 6.92 -12.30 6.68
C LEU A 209 5.88 -11.33 7.27
N THR A 210 5.63 -11.41 8.58
CA THR A 210 4.68 -10.52 9.26
C THR A 210 5.17 -9.06 9.25
N ALA A 211 6.47 -8.85 9.48
CA ALA A 211 7.08 -7.52 9.40
C ALA A 211 6.97 -6.94 7.97
N PHE A 212 7.29 -7.73 6.94
CA PHE A 212 7.16 -7.27 5.55
C PHE A 212 5.71 -7.07 5.10
N ALA A 213 4.77 -7.85 5.61
CA ALA A 213 3.34 -7.59 5.41
C ALA A 213 2.90 -6.27 6.07
N ALA A 214 3.50 -5.88 7.20
CA ALA A 214 3.28 -4.58 7.82
C ALA A 214 3.97 -3.45 7.04
N ILE A 215 5.18 -3.65 6.55
CA ILE A 215 5.93 -2.70 5.71
C ILE A 215 5.13 -2.33 4.46
N VAL A 216 4.67 -3.30 3.68
CA VAL A 216 3.92 -2.99 2.45
C VAL A 216 2.60 -2.29 2.76
N ARG A 217 1.94 -2.63 3.87
CA ARG A 217 0.74 -1.92 4.33
C ARG A 217 1.04 -0.46 4.71
N HIS A 218 2.19 -0.22 5.33
CA HIS A 218 2.63 1.14 5.69
C HIS A 218 2.99 1.96 4.45
N LEU A 219 3.66 1.36 3.46
CA LEU A 219 3.97 1.97 2.17
C LEU A 219 2.72 2.38 1.37
N LEU A 220 1.58 1.67 1.51
CA LEU A 220 0.31 2.10 0.93
C LEU A 220 -0.15 3.47 1.45
N GLY A 221 0.24 3.85 2.66
CA GLY A 221 -0.03 5.15 3.28
C GLY A 221 1.05 6.21 3.06
N ASP A 222 2.12 5.90 2.35
CA ASP A 222 3.16 6.89 2.02
C ASP A 222 2.60 7.94 1.06
N PRO A 223 2.70 9.24 1.37
CA PRO A 223 2.21 10.29 0.49
C PRO A 223 2.99 10.43 -0.81
N VAL A 224 4.21 9.88 -0.90
CA VAL A 224 5.11 9.98 -2.08
C VAL A 224 5.23 11.44 -2.53
N LEU A 225 5.69 12.27 -1.62
CA LEU A 225 5.92 13.71 -1.88
C LEU A 225 7.24 13.91 -2.64
N PRO A 226 7.41 15.08 -3.28
CA PRO A 226 8.70 15.48 -3.85
C PRO A 226 9.80 15.45 -2.78
N PRO A 227 11.03 15.01 -3.08
CA PRO A 227 12.13 14.99 -2.13
C PRO A 227 12.39 16.35 -1.45
N ALA A 228 12.19 17.45 -2.18
CA ALA A 228 12.32 18.80 -1.63
C ALA A 228 11.34 19.13 -0.51
N LEU A 229 10.23 18.41 -0.38
CA LEU A 229 9.18 18.62 0.65
C LEU A 229 9.23 17.56 1.76
N LEU A 230 10.17 16.63 1.70
CA LEU A 230 10.35 15.58 2.71
C LEU A 230 11.47 15.95 3.70
N PRO A 231 11.42 15.46 4.94
CA PRO A 231 12.55 15.55 5.85
C PRO A 231 13.82 14.91 5.24
N PRO A 232 15.02 15.44 5.53
CA PRO A 232 16.28 14.89 4.98
C PRO A 232 16.50 13.40 5.31
N THR A 233 15.96 12.94 6.44
CA THR A 233 16.06 11.56 6.92
C THR A 233 14.80 10.75 6.62
N TRP A 234 14.11 11.03 5.50
CA TRP A 234 12.88 10.32 5.15
C TRP A 234 13.14 8.84 4.86
N PRO A 235 12.57 7.89 5.62
CA PRO A 235 12.90 6.47 5.51
C PRO A 235 12.13 5.74 4.38
N GLY A 236 11.36 6.44 3.57
CA GLY A 236 10.49 5.83 2.56
C GLY A 236 11.26 5.06 1.48
N SER A 237 12.42 5.54 1.04
CA SER A 237 13.27 4.83 0.08
C SER A 237 13.88 3.58 0.69
N GLU A 238 14.38 3.65 1.92
CA GLU A 238 14.94 2.52 2.65
C GLU A 238 13.90 1.41 2.85
N LEU A 239 12.68 1.79 3.26
CA LEU A 239 11.58 0.87 3.45
C LEU A 239 11.18 0.14 2.14
N ARG A 240 11.20 0.86 1.00
CA ARG A 240 10.95 0.27 -0.33
C ARG A 240 12.05 -0.69 -0.74
N THR A 241 13.30 -0.31 -0.53
CA THR A 241 14.46 -1.16 -0.83
C THR A 241 14.40 -2.45 -0.04
N ALA A 242 14.19 -2.36 1.27
CA ALA A 242 14.06 -3.55 2.14
C ALA A 242 12.91 -4.49 1.68
N TYR A 243 11.76 -3.92 1.30
CA TYR A 243 10.65 -4.73 0.80
C TYR A 243 10.95 -5.37 -0.56
N ALA A 244 11.56 -4.63 -1.49
CA ALA A 244 11.93 -5.15 -2.80
C ALA A 244 13.00 -6.25 -2.71
N GLU A 245 13.92 -6.16 -1.76
CA GLU A 245 14.88 -7.22 -1.46
C GLU A 245 14.20 -8.47 -0.95
N TYR A 246 13.30 -8.32 0.00
CA TYR A 246 12.50 -9.44 0.50
C TYR A 246 11.66 -10.10 -0.61
N GLN A 247 11.04 -9.33 -1.50
CA GLN A 247 10.32 -9.89 -2.66
C GLN A 247 11.25 -10.73 -3.55
N ARG A 248 12.47 -10.22 -3.84
CA ARG A 248 13.46 -10.96 -4.65
C ARG A 248 13.86 -12.29 -4.00
N GLU A 249 14.06 -12.31 -2.68
CA GLU A 249 14.35 -13.54 -1.94
C GLU A 249 13.19 -14.55 -2.05
N VAL A 250 11.95 -14.09 -1.90
CA VAL A 250 10.76 -14.94 -2.07
C VAL A 250 10.71 -15.51 -3.49
N VAL A 251 10.92 -14.69 -4.53
CA VAL A 251 10.92 -15.12 -5.92
C VAL A 251 12.05 -16.13 -6.19
N ALA A 252 13.25 -15.90 -5.69
CA ALA A 252 14.38 -16.81 -5.82
C ALA A 252 14.10 -18.17 -5.18
N SER A 253 13.43 -18.21 -4.03
CA SER A 253 13.04 -19.46 -3.35
C SER A 253 11.99 -20.29 -4.12
N VAL A 254 11.25 -19.67 -5.04
CA VAL A 254 10.29 -20.36 -5.93
C VAL A 254 10.96 -21.08 -7.09
N GLY A 255 12.22 -20.73 -7.44
CA GLY A 255 12.90 -21.27 -8.62
C GLY A 255 12.31 -20.75 -9.94
N VAL A 256 11.67 -19.56 -9.93
CA VAL A 256 10.99 -18.95 -11.10
C VAL A 256 11.98 -18.29 -12.08
N GLU A 257 13.27 -18.23 -11.78
CA GLU A 257 14.28 -17.67 -12.69
C GLU A 257 14.34 -18.34 -14.09
N GLY A 258 13.70 -19.50 -14.26
CA GLY A 258 13.67 -20.25 -15.52
C GLY A 258 12.51 -19.96 -16.46
N ARG A 259 11.48 -19.19 -16.08
CA ARG A 259 10.25 -19.02 -16.88
C ARG A 259 10.18 -17.77 -17.77
N VAL A 260 11.12 -16.85 -17.67
CA VAL A 260 11.12 -15.61 -18.47
C VAL A 260 11.80 -15.79 -19.83
N ARG A 261 12.34 -16.99 -20.15
CA ARG A 261 12.92 -17.27 -21.46
C ARG A 261 12.14 -18.37 -22.19
N GLY A 262 10.98 -18.01 -22.67
CA GLY A 262 10.18 -18.92 -23.47
C GLY A 262 8.92 -18.25 -24.02
N CYS A 263 9.11 -17.24 -24.85
CA CYS A 263 8.21 -16.82 -25.93
C CYS A 263 9.04 -16.15 -27.00
#